data_523df3d615e738adb52464dcbe105d99
#
_entry.id   523df3d615e738adb52464dcbe105d99
#
_cell.length_a   1.000
_cell.length_b   1.000
_cell.length_c   1.000
_cell.angle_alpha   90.00
_cell.angle_beta   90.00
_cell.angle_gamma   90.00
#
_symmetry.space_group_name_H-M   'P 1'
#
loop_
_entity.id
_entity.type
_entity.pdbx_description
1 polymer ?
#
loop_
_entity_poly.entity_id
_entity_poly.type
_entity_poly.pdbx_seq_one_letter_code
_entity_poly.pdbx_strand_id
1 'polypeptide(L)'
;YMVNAWGFGTTLPESSVDKGRRFGVEVVFISADGKTKDTHYSNFSPDILDWQFLSDVYVAKNDYASIQVAYTYCHNANHAFVDGIALFREEFGQTYTYDAENNLISVTDAQKNRQKFEYNATGDVTGITDPKGNNFKYEYDAKRRLRTATSAERVRYRLKYDTKGNIVESGCIAASDTTETKGTWVARKFTEKKNHVAGVTDTEGNTVSYEWDETTDLLKSLTDGRGNKISYRYDAAQRLSAVSQKVTIGNAQKTVTNAY
;
A
#
# COMPACT_ATOMS: atom_id res chain seq x y z
N TYR A 1 -15.28 1.66 -21.10
CA TYR A 1 -16.63 2.05 -20.69
C TYR A 1 -17.21 0.98 -19.79
N MET A 2 -17.94 1.41 -18.76
CA MET A 2 -18.69 0.53 -17.87
C MET A 2 -20.17 0.65 -18.21
N VAL A 3 -20.83 -0.48 -18.37
CA VAL A 3 -22.28 -0.56 -18.57
C VAL A 3 -22.91 -1.19 -17.34
N ASN A 4 -23.94 -0.55 -16.84
CA ASN A 4 -24.80 -1.08 -15.78
C ASN A 4 -26.20 -1.29 -16.32
N ALA A 5 -26.86 -2.35 -15.88
CA ALA A 5 -28.22 -2.64 -16.27
C ALA A 5 -28.91 -3.53 -15.23
N TRP A 6 -30.23 -3.41 -15.14
CA TRP A 6 -31.08 -4.33 -14.39
C TRP A 6 -31.92 -5.17 -15.35
N GLY A 7 -32.10 -6.44 -15.02
CA GLY A 7 -32.94 -7.34 -15.77
C GLY A 7 -33.63 -8.37 -14.87
N PHE A 8 -34.87 -8.69 -15.23
CA PHE A 8 -35.64 -9.73 -14.57
C PHE A 8 -36.42 -10.49 -15.66
N GLY A 9 -36.42 -11.81 -15.62
CA GLY A 9 -37.20 -12.57 -16.56
C GLY A 9 -37.25 -14.06 -16.27
N THR A 10 -38.40 -14.65 -16.54
CA THR A 10 -38.59 -16.09 -16.54
C THR A 10 -38.26 -16.64 -17.92
N THR A 11 -36.98 -16.57 -18.28
CA THR A 11 -36.54 -16.92 -19.62
C THR A 11 -36.45 -18.44 -19.81
N LEU A 12 -37.15 -18.96 -20.79
CA LEU A 12 -37.02 -20.34 -21.25
C LEU A 12 -36.47 -20.33 -22.68
N PRO A 13 -35.72 -21.36 -23.11
CA PRO A 13 -35.34 -21.50 -24.49
C PRO A 13 -36.58 -21.57 -25.39
N GLU A 14 -36.59 -20.82 -26.48
CA GLU A 14 -37.67 -20.88 -27.47
C GLU A 14 -37.75 -22.23 -28.19
N SER A 15 -36.60 -22.93 -28.26
CA SER A 15 -36.46 -24.28 -28.82
C SER A 15 -35.40 -25.07 -28.11
N SER A 16 -35.38 -26.40 -28.27
CA SER A 16 -34.33 -27.29 -27.72
C SER A 16 -32.93 -27.02 -28.28
N VAL A 17 -32.78 -26.12 -29.25
CA VAL A 17 -31.50 -25.73 -29.85
C VAL A 17 -31.13 -24.35 -29.33
N ASP A 18 -30.25 -24.33 -28.32
CA ASP A 18 -29.77 -23.12 -27.67
C ASP A 18 -28.69 -22.41 -28.52
N LYS A 19 -29.06 -22.03 -29.76
CA LYS A 19 -28.18 -21.26 -30.63
C LYS A 19 -28.55 -19.79 -30.64
N GLY A 20 -27.66 -18.94 -30.11
CA GLY A 20 -27.83 -17.49 -30.17
C GLY A 20 -28.82 -16.92 -29.17
N ARG A 21 -29.15 -17.66 -28.09
CA ARG A 21 -29.95 -17.18 -26.98
C ARG A 21 -29.29 -15.98 -26.34
N ARG A 22 -30.04 -14.90 -26.10
CA ARG A 22 -29.59 -13.68 -25.46
C ARG A 22 -30.67 -13.20 -24.50
N PHE A 23 -30.24 -12.89 -23.29
CA PHE A 23 -30.96 -12.08 -22.32
C PHE A 23 -29.94 -11.25 -21.60
N GLY A 24 -29.75 -9.99 -21.99
CA GLY A 24 -28.69 -9.17 -21.45
C GLY A 24 -28.51 -7.84 -22.16
N VAL A 25 -27.28 -7.39 -22.21
CA VAL A 25 -26.88 -6.13 -22.82
C VAL A 25 -25.87 -6.39 -23.93
N GLU A 26 -26.05 -5.70 -25.04
CA GLU A 26 -25.12 -5.62 -26.16
C GLU A 26 -24.51 -4.22 -26.19
N VAL A 27 -23.17 -4.17 -26.33
CA VAL A 27 -22.44 -2.92 -26.56
C VAL A 27 -21.65 -3.05 -27.86
N VAL A 28 -21.85 -2.11 -28.78
CA VAL A 28 -21.19 -2.11 -30.08
C VAL A 28 -20.42 -0.81 -30.26
N PHE A 29 -19.12 -0.90 -30.42
CA PHE A 29 -18.28 0.22 -30.86
C PHE A 29 -18.23 0.25 -32.38
N ILE A 30 -18.58 1.38 -32.98
CA ILE A 30 -18.77 1.51 -34.43
C ILE A 30 -17.78 2.55 -34.97
N SER A 31 -16.99 2.17 -35.98
CA SER A 31 -16.04 3.05 -36.65
C SER A 31 -16.71 4.23 -37.35
N ALA A 32 -15.98 5.27 -37.71
CA ALA A 32 -16.51 6.47 -38.34
C ALA A 32 -17.17 6.19 -39.70
N ASP A 33 -16.71 5.18 -40.42
CA ASP A 33 -17.30 4.74 -41.72
C ASP A 33 -18.45 3.74 -41.54
N GLY A 34 -18.76 3.35 -40.32
CA GLY A 34 -19.83 2.41 -39.96
C GLY A 34 -19.55 0.95 -40.34
N LYS A 35 -18.38 0.63 -40.90
CA LYS A 35 -18.07 -0.71 -41.43
C LYS A 35 -17.49 -1.64 -40.39
N THR A 36 -16.63 -1.12 -39.51
CA THR A 36 -16.04 -1.91 -38.45
C THR A 36 -16.90 -1.82 -37.20
N LYS A 37 -17.28 -2.98 -36.68
CA LYS A 37 -18.07 -3.11 -35.44
C LYS A 37 -17.34 -4.05 -34.49
N ASP A 38 -17.10 -3.57 -33.27
CA ASP A 38 -16.59 -4.38 -32.16
C ASP A 38 -17.74 -4.59 -31.17
N THR A 39 -18.26 -5.81 -31.12
CA THR A 39 -19.49 -6.16 -30.41
C THR A 39 -19.17 -6.98 -29.16
N HIS A 40 -19.72 -6.58 -28.05
CA HIS A 40 -19.62 -7.23 -26.75
C HIS A 40 -21.00 -7.57 -26.21
N TYR A 41 -21.10 -8.67 -25.46
CA TYR A 41 -22.34 -9.14 -24.84
C TYR A 41 -22.11 -9.48 -23.38
N SER A 42 -23.03 -9.06 -22.52
CA SER A 42 -23.14 -9.52 -21.15
C SER A 42 -24.55 -9.99 -20.88
N ASN A 43 -24.69 -11.21 -20.36
CA ASN A 43 -25.98 -11.84 -20.17
C ASN A 43 -26.37 -11.87 -18.70
N PHE A 44 -27.65 -11.69 -18.42
CA PHE A 44 -28.27 -12.08 -17.16
C PHE A 44 -28.34 -13.60 -17.06
N SER A 45 -28.35 -14.14 -15.83
CA SER A 45 -28.57 -15.56 -15.64
C SER A 45 -30.01 -15.94 -15.93
N PRO A 46 -30.27 -16.94 -16.77
CA PRO A 46 -31.65 -17.41 -17.03
C PRO A 46 -32.26 -18.19 -15.85
N ASP A 47 -31.43 -18.60 -14.87
CA ASP A 47 -31.83 -19.42 -13.74
C ASP A 47 -32.24 -18.59 -12.51
N ILE A 48 -32.03 -17.28 -12.53
CA ILE A 48 -32.39 -16.37 -11.45
C ILE A 48 -33.74 -15.72 -11.75
N LEU A 49 -34.74 -16.07 -10.97
CA LEU A 49 -36.10 -15.56 -11.09
C LEU A 49 -36.33 -14.33 -10.18
N ASP A 50 -35.41 -13.38 -10.25
CA ASP A 50 -35.46 -12.11 -9.52
C ASP A 50 -34.71 -11.03 -10.30
N TRP A 51 -34.79 -9.78 -9.84
CA TRP A 51 -34.02 -8.69 -10.43
C TRP A 51 -32.53 -8.94 -10.27
N GLN A 52 -31.82 -8.88 -11.39
CA GLN A 52 -30.38 -9.04 -11.46
C GLN A 52 -29.75 -7.72 -11.85
N PHE A 53 -28.65 -7.37 -11.17
CA PHE A 53 -27.82 -6.25 -11.57
C PHE A 53 -26.62 -6.77 -12.37
N LEU A 54 -26.44 -6.22 -13.56
CA LEU A 54 -25.31 -6.48 -14.43
C LEU A 54 -24.42 -5.23 -14.44
N SER A 55 -23.13 -5.43 -14.22
CA SER A 55 -22.10 -4.39 -14.35
C SER A 55 -20.90 -5.00 -15.06
N ASP A 56 -20.52 -4.42 -16.20
CA ASP A 56 -19.41 -4.96 -16.98
C ASP A 56 -18.61 -3.84 -17.64
N VAL A 57 -17.34 -4.11 -17.94
CA VAL A 57 -16.40 -3.13 -18.52
C VAL A 57 -15.97 -3.57 -19.91
N TYR A 58 -16.12 -2.67 -20.87
CA TYR A 58 -15.76 -2.91 -22.27
C TYR A 58 -14.71 -1.93 -22.74
N VAL A 59 -13.72 -2.46 -23.44
CA VAL A 59 -12.66 -1.69 -24.08
C VAL A 59 -12.77 -1.89 -25.58
N ALA A 60 -12.90 -0.80 -26.32
CA ALA A 60 -12.90 -0.87 -27.79
C ALA A 60 -11.54 -1.37 -28.30
N LYS A 61 -11.56 -2.33 -29.21
CA LYS A 61 -10.35 -2.90 -29.83
C LYS A 61 -9.79 -1.99 -30.92
N ASN A 62 -10.65 -1.14 -31.51
CA ASN A 62 -10.30 -0.24 -32.61
C ASN A 62 -10.84 1.15 -32.33
N ASP A 63 -10.37 2.13 -33.11
CA ASP A 63 -10.95 3.47 -33.09
C ASP A 63 -12.42 3.44 -33.48
N TYR A 64 -13.23 4.19 -32.77
CA TYR A 64 -14.69 4.25 -32.97
C TYR A 64 -15.19 5.70 -32.94
N ALA A 65 -16.31 5.95 -33.59
CA ALA A 65 -17.00 7.24 -33.62
C ALA A 65 -18.31 7.22 -32.81
N SER A 66 -18.91 6.05 -32.61
CA SER A 66 -20.15 5.91 -31.83
C SER A 66 -20.19 4.60 -31.06
N ILE A 67 -20.99 4.60 -29.98
CA ILE A 67 -21.28 3.41 -29.17
C ILE A 67 -22.79 3.21 -29.19
N GLN A 68 -23.19 2.00 -29.54
CA GLN A 68 -24.58 1.56 -29.44
C GLN A 68 -24.69 0.64 -28.22
N VAL A 69 -25.67 0.90 -27.36
CA VAL A 69 -25.98 0.05 -26.19
C VAL A 69 -27.45 -0.38 -26.34
N ALA A 70 -27.70 -1.66 -26.22
CA ALA A 70 -29.04 -2.22 -26.38
C ALA A 70 -29.28 -3.36 -25.38
N TYR A 71 -30.51 -3.49 -24.94
CA TYR A 71 -30.98 -4.75 -24.36
C TYR A 71 -31.20 -5.76 -25.48
N THR A 72 -30.82 -6.99 -25.24
CA THR A 72 -31.03 -8.11 -26.16
C THR A 72 -31.87 -9.19 -25.48
N TYR A 73 -32.94 -9.58 -26.15
CA TYR A 73 -33.83 -10.67 -25.74
C TYR A 73 -34.18 -11.50 -26.96
N CYS A 74 -33.35 -12.49 -27.26
CA CYS A 74 -33.44 -13.29 -28.47
C CYS A 74 -33.53 -14.77 -28.13
N HIS A 75 -34.35 -15.52 -28.92
CA HIS A 75 -34.54 -16.97 -28.75
C HIS A 75 -34.94 -17.38 -27.32
N ASN A 76 -35.76 -16.57 -26.72
CA ASN A 76 -36.37 -16.82 -25.41
C ASN A 76 -37.87 -16.81 -25.52
N ALA A 77 -38.52 -17.74 -24.84
CA ALA A 77 -39.97 -17.68 -24.57
C ALA A 77 -40.22 -16.87 -23.27
N ASN A 78 -41.49 -16.50 -23.06
CA ASN A 78 -41.97 -15.72 -21.94
C ASN A 78 -41.55 -14.23 -21.98
N HIS A 79 -41.46 -13.58 -20.81
CA HIS A 79 -41.33 -12.15 -20.70
C HIS A 79 -40.03 -11.82 -19.96
N ALA A 80 -39.38 -10.75 -20.35
CA ALA A 80 -38.32 -10.13 -19.60
C ALA A 80 -38.62 -8.66 -19.33
N PHE A 81 -38.20 -8.18 -18.20
CA PHE A 81 -38.28 -6.78 -17.80
C PHE A 81 -36.83 -6.26 -17.68
N VAL A 82 -36.66 -5.03 -18.11
CA VAL A 82 -35.34 -4.39 -18.09
C VAL A 82 -35.49 -2.98 -17.57
N ASP A 83 -34.49 -2.51 -16.82
CA ASP A 83 -34.47 -1.17 -16.23
C ASP A 83 -33.06 -0.65 -16.06
N GLY A 84 -32.92 0.68 -15.95
CA GLY A 84 -31.72 1.35 -15.48
C GLY A 84 -30.46 1.10 -16.30
N ILE A 85 -30.59 0.96 -17.66
CA ILE A 85 -29.38 0.87 -18.47
C ILE A 85 -28.58 2.19 -18.40
N ALA A 86 -27.31 2.11 -18.08
CA ALA A 86 -26.43 3.26 -18.01
C ALA A 86 -25.05 2.92 -18.58
N LEU A 87 -24.51 3.86 -19.34
CA LEU A 87 -23.15 3.79 -19.89
C LEU A 87 -22.30 4.87 -19.25
N PHE A 88 -21.22 4.46 -18.63
CA PHE A 88 -20.27 5.36 -18.03
C PHE A 88 -18.94 5.27 -18.78
N ARG A 89 -18.31 6.41 -19.01
CA ARG A 89 -16.90 6.42 -19.35
C ARG A 89 -16.13 6.13 -18.07
N GLU A 90 -15.36 5.05 -18.07
CA GLU A 90 -14.51 4.73 -16.93
C GLU A 90 -13.38 5.76 -16.88
N GLU A 91 -13.37 6.58 -15.84
CA GLU A 91 -12.32 7.59 -15.58
C GLU A 91 -11.30 7.10 -14.55
N PHE A 92 -11.55 5.93 -13.95
CA PHE A 92 -10.70 5.34 -12.91
C PHE A 92 -9.85 4.16 -13.38
N GLY A 93 -9.90 3.83 -14.66
CA GLY A 93 -9.12 2.75 -15.25
C GLY A 93 -7.61 3.00 -15.15
N GLN A 94 -6.87 1.96 -14.78
CA GLN A 94 -5.42 1.96 -14.81
C GLN A 94 -4.92 0.87 -15.74
N THR A 95 -3.84 1.16 -16.47
CA THR A 95 -3.10 0.17 -17.23
C THR A 95 -1.79 -0.15 -16.55
N TYR A 96 -1.45 -1.42 -16.52
CA TYR A 96 -0.25 -1.95 -15.91
C TYR A 96 0.65 -2.54 -16.98
N THR A 97 1.95 -2.34 -16.88
CA THR A 97 2.92 -3.01 -17.74
C THR A 97 3.95 -3.73 -16.90
N TYR A 98 4.38 -4.87 -17.37
CA TYR A 98 5.29 -5.77 -16.67
C TYR A 98 6.50 -6.08 -17.56
N ASP A 99 7.64 -6.39 -16.94
CA ASP A 99 8.82 -6.92 -17.63
C ASP A 99 8.70 -8.44 -17.86
N ALA A 100 9.77 -9.04 -18.40
CA ALA A 100 9.81 -10.48 -18.68
C ALA A 100 9.83 -11.35 -17.40
N GLU A 101 10.25 -10.79 -16.29
CA GLU A 101 10.29 -11.39 -14.95
C GLU A 101 8.99 -11.19 -14.16
N ASN A 102 7.94 -10.60 -14.78
CA ASN A 102 6.66 -10.20 -14.18
C ASN A 102 6.75 -9.12 -13.09
N ASN A 103 7.78 -8.30 -13.08
CA ASN A 103 7.80 -7.11 -12.23
C ASN A 103 6.96 -6.01 -12.87
N LEU A 104 6.17 -5.29 -12.05
CA LEU A 104 5.38 -4.15 -12.50
C LEU A 104 6.27 -2.95 -12.84
N ILE A 105 6.46 -2.64 -14.13
CA ILE A 105 7.35 -1.54 -14.56
C ILE A 105 6.63 -0.23 -14.78
N SER A 106 5.31 -0.22 -14.97
CA SER A 106 4.55 1.04 -14.92
C SER A 106 3.07 0.88 -14.62
N VAL A 107 2.50 1.94 -14.06
CA VAL A 107 1.05 2.15 -13.89
C VAL A 107 0.71 3.46 -14.59
N THR A 108 -0.31 3.44 -15.45
CA THR A 108 -0.81 4.63 -16.14
C THR A 108 -2.30 4.79 -15.85
N ASP A 109 -2.72 5.96 -15.37
CA ASP A 109 -4.13 6.26 -15.10
C ASP A 109 -4.90 6.68 -16.36
N ALA A 110 -6.19 6.93 -16.22
CA ALA A 110 -7.06 7.35 -17.31
C ALA A 110 -6.68 8.72 -17.89
N GLN A 111 -6.06 9.60 -17.11
CA GLN A 111 -5.55 10.90 -17.51
C GLN A 111 -4.16 10.84 -18.17
N LYS A 112 -3.62 9.62 -18.36
CA LYS A 112 -2.27 9.37 -18.92
C LYS A 112 -1.12 9.73 -18.00
N ASN A 113 -1.38 9.97 -16.71
CA ASN A 113 -0.31 10.10 -15.73
C ASN A 113 0.35 8.73 -15.52
N ARG A 114 1.67 8.70 -15.66
CA ARG A 114 2.42 7.44 -15.62
C ARG A 114 3.44 7.42 -14.49
N GLN A 115 3.32 6.43 -13.60
CA GLN A 115 4.34 6.06 -12.63
C GLN A 115 5.19 4.92 -13.19
N LYS A 116 6.50 4.96 -12.97
CA LYS A 116 7.45 3.91 -13.43
C LYS A 116 8.21 3.32 -12.24
N PHE A 117 8.59 2.06 -12.38
CA PHE A 117 9.36 1.31 -11.39
C PHE A 117 10.58 0.68 -12.04
N GLU A 118 11.69 0.67 -11.31
CA GLU A 118 12.93 0.03 -11.69
C GLU A 118 13.30 -1.01 -10.62
N TYR A 119 13.90 -2.10 -11.04
CA TYR A 119 14.25 -3.22 -10.17
C TYR A 119 15.71 -3.62 -10.33
N ASN A 120 16.28 -4.23 -9.30
CA ASN A 120 17.55 -4.94 -9.41
C ASN A 120 17.32 -6.39 -9.85
N ALA A 121 18.41 -7.13 -10.07
CA ALA A 121 18.35 -8.53 -10.47
C ALA A 121 17.69 -9.48 -9.45
N THR A 122 17.48 -9.03 -8.21
CA THR A 122 16.81 -9.79 -7.16
C THR A 122 15.35 -9.43 -6.97
N GLY A 123 14.81 -8.51 -7.83
CA GLY A 123 13.41 -8.08 -7.79
C GLY A 123 13.11 -7.01 -6.73
N ASP A 124 14.13 -6.36 -6.16
CA ASP A 124 13.90 -5.25 -5.24
C ASP A 124 13.76 -3.94 -6.02
N VAL A 125 12.81 -3.09 -5.64
CA VAL A 125 12.59 -1.79 -6.30
C VAL A 125 13.78 -0.87 -6.06
N THR A 126 14.48 -0.46 -7.12
CA THR A 126 15.63 0.46 -7.05
C THR A 126 15.31 1.87 -7.45
N GLY A 127 14.20 2.08 -8.17
CA GLY A 127 13.77 3.39 -8.60
C GLY A 127 12.26 3.50 -8.75
N ILE A 128 11.74 4.69 -8.44
CA ILE A 128 10.36 5.08 -8.74
C ILE A 128 10.42 6.45 -9.41
N THR A 129 9.76 6.58 -10.57
CA THR A 129 9.52 7.88 -11.19
C THR A 129 8.04 8.18 -11.10
N ASP A 130 7.66 9.28 -10.46
CA ASP A 130 6.27 9.70 -10.38
C ASP A 130 5.78 10.31 -11.69
N PRO A 131 4.48 10.56 -11.87
CA PRO A 131 3.94 11.17 -13.09
C PRO A 131 4.46 12.58 -13.39
N LYS A 132 5.01 13.28 -12.41
CA LYS A 132 5.61 14.61 -12.56
C LYS A 132 7.09 14.55 -12.98
N GLY A 133 7.66 13.33 -13.05
CA GLY A 133 9.07 13.12 -13.40
C GLY A 133 10.02 13.15 -12.19
N ASN A 134 9.51 13.21 -10.98
CA ASN A 134 10.33 13.12 -9.77
C ASN A 134 10.88 11.71 -9.62
N ASN A 135 12.17 11.59 -9.34
CA ASN A 135 12.86 10.32 -9.20
C ASN A 135 13.21 10.04 -7.75
N PHE A 136 12.82 8.85 -7.27
CA PHE A 136 13.18 8.29 -5.99
C PHE A 136 14.08 7.07 -6.23
N LYS A 137 15.16 6.93 -5.45
CA LYS A 137 16.09 5.79 -5.58
C LYS A 137 16.23 5.04 -4.27
N TYR A 138 16.40 3.73 -4.38
CA TYR A 138 16.51 2.82 -3.26
C TYR A 138 17.71 1.91 -3.44
N GLU A 139 18.48 1.76 -2.37
CA GLU A 139 19.64 0.86 -2.30
C GLU A 139 19.46 -0.11 -1.15
N TYR A 140 19.88 -1.31 -1.35
CA TYR A 140 19.73 -2.41 -0.39
C TYR A 140 21.11 -2.96 0.04
N ASP A 141 21.16 -3.55 1.22
CA ASP A 141 22.33 -4.30 1.66
C ASP A 141 22.32 -5.74 1.10
N ALA A 142 23.39 -6.49 1.39
CA ALA A 142 23.53 -7.86 0.92
C ALA A 142 22.43 -8.84 1.42
N LYS A 143 21.66 -8.44 2.45
CA LYS A 143 20.51 -9.18 2.98
C LYS A 143 19.16 -8.67 2.45
N ARG A 144 19.20 -7.83 1.42
CA ARG A 144 18.02 -7.21 0.79
C ARG A 144 17.22 -6.27 1.72
N ARG A 145 17.89 -5.67 2.70
CA ARG A 145 17.29 -4.67 3.59
C ARG A 145 17.59 -3.28 3.05
N LEU A 146 16.62 -2.38 3.09
CA LEU A 146 16.79 -1.01 2.62
C LEU A 146 17.94 -0.30 3.34
N ARG A 147 18.96 0.10 2.62
CA ARG A 147 20.13 0.81 3.15
C ARG A 147 20.05 2.32 2.93
N THR A 148 19.61 2.73 1.74
CA THR A 148 19.50 4.14 1.38
C THR A 148 18.21 4.36 0.60
N ALA A 149 17.49 5.44 0.94
CA ALA A 149 16.41 5.99 0.12
C ALA A 149 16.77 7.43 -0.24
N THR A 150 16.74 7.77 -1.53
CA THR A 150 17.04 9.12 -2.03
C THR A 150 15.78 9.76 -2.57
N SER A 151 15.40 10.92 -2.04
CA SER A 151 14.25 11.68 -2.52
C SER A 151 14.53 12.36 -3.85
N ALA A 152 13.48 12.90 -4.48
CA ALA A 152 13.59 13.69 -5.71
C ALA A 152 14.49 14.93 -5.54
N GLU A 153 14.50 15.53 -4.36
CA GLU A 153 15.37 16.65 -3.98
C GLU A 153 16.80 16.20 -3.61
N ARG A 154 17.13 14.92 -3.83
CA ARG A 154 18.41 14.30 -3.53
C ARG A 154 18.79 14.24 -2.05
N VAL A 155 17.80 14.40 -1.16
CA VAL A 155 18.00 14.09 0.26
C VAL A 155 18.09 12.57 0.42
N ARG A 156 19.11 12.11 1.14
CA ARG A 156 19.35 10.69 1.36
C ARG A 156 19.01 10.30 2.78
N TYR A 157 18.14 9.30 2.92
CA TYR A 157 17.83 8.63 4.19
C TYR A 157 18.63 7.33 4.25
N ARG A 158 19.37 7.13 5.32
CA ARG A 158 20.20 5.93 5.49
C ARG A 158 19.80 5.15 6.73
N LEU A 159 19.89 3.83 6.57
CA LEU A 159 19.62 2.86 7.63
C LEU A 159 20.85 1.95 7.77
N LYS A 160 21.27 1.70 9.01
CA LYS A 160 22.26 0.67 9.35
C LYS A 160 21.60 -0.38 10.25
N TYR A 161 22.02 -1.60 10.07
CA TYR A 161 21.45 -2.74 10.78
C TYR A 161 22.51 -3.49 11.54
N ASP A 162 22.14 -4.07 12.67
CA ASP A 162 22.95 -5.07 13.34
C ASP A 162 22.82 -6.45 12.67
N THR A 163 23.50 -7.44 13.23
CA THR A 163 23.46 -8.83 12.72
C THR A 163 22.10 -9.48 12.88
N LYS A 164 21.27 -9.03 13.80
CA LYS A 164 19.91 -9.51 14.08
C LYS A 164 18.85 -8.83 13.20
N GLY A 165 19.19 -7.75 12.52
CA GLY A 165 18.27 -7.01 11.64
C GLY A 165 17.65 -5.77 12.29
N ASN A 166 18.08 -5.38 13.49
CA ASN A 166 17.59 -4.15 14.11
C ASN A 166 18.22 -2.93 13.44
N ILE A 167 17.46 -1.86 13.29
CA ILE A 167 17.98 -0.57 12.83
C ILE A 167 18.75 0.08 13.98
N VAL A 168 20.07 0.00 13.92
CA VAL A 168 20.97 0.60 14.93
C VAL A 168 21.32 2.04 14.65
N GLU A 169 21.18 2.50 13.39
CA GLU A 169 21.39 3.88 13.03
C GLU A 169 20.43 4.27 11.90
N SER A 170 19.79 5.40 12.04
CA SER A 170 18.96 5.99 10.98
C SER A 170 19.21 7.48 10.91
N GLY A 171 19.26 8.04 9.70
CA GLY A 171 19.56 9.45 9.58
C GLY A 171 19.29 10.00 8.19
N CYS A 172 19.45 11.30 8.09
CA CYS A 172 19.21 12.09 6.90
C CYS A 172 20.48 12.84 6.50
N ILE A 173 20.82 12.81 5.23
CA ILE A 173 21.96 13.52 4.63
C ILE A 173 21.40 14.49 3.60
N ALA A 174 21.67 15.77 3.75
CA ALA A 174 21.22 16.81 2.83
C ALA A 174 21.79 16.58 1.42
N ALA A 175 21.06 17.03 0.41
CA ALA A 175 21.47 16.93 -0.99
C ALA A 175 22.83 17.59 -1.28
N SER A 176 23.15 18.66 -0.56
CA SER A 176 24.41 19.40 -0.68
C SER A 176 25.62 18.67 -0.07
N ASP A 177 25.42 17.67 0.78
CA ASP A 177 26.51 16.88 1.37
C ASP A 177 26.86 15.70 0.48
N THR A 178 27.88 15.87 -0.36
CA THR A 178 28.40 14.81 -1.24
C THR A 178 29.38 13.87 -0.53
N THR A 179 29.85 14.26 0.66
CA THR A 179 30.84 13.49 1.45
C THR A 179 30.19 12.58 2.48
N GLU A 180 28.88 12.70 2.68
CA GLU A 180 28.09 11.93 3.65
C GLU A 180 28.54 12.12 5.13
N THR A 181 29.20 13.24 5.42
CA THR A 181 29.79 13.51 6.73
C THR A 181 28.92 14.36 7.64
N LYS A 182 27.95 15.11 7.07
CA LYS A 182 27.10 16.08 7.78
C LYS A 182 25.67 15.59 7.98
N GLY A 183 25.46 14.28 8.01
CA GLY A 183 24.14 13.71 8.28
C GLY A 183 23.72 13.92 9.74
N THR A 184 22.41 14.01 9.95
CA THR A 184 21.80 13.96 11.29
C THR A 184 21.41 12.52 11.59
N TRP A 185 21.90 11.97 12.71
CA TRP A 185 21.78 10.54 12.99
C TRP A 185 21.10 10.29 14.34
N VAL A 186 20.24 9.31 14.36
CA VAL A 186 19.70 8.69 15.58
C VAL A 186 20.29 7.30 15.70
N ALA A 187 21.02 7.03 16.78
CA ALA A 187 21.60 5.73 17.06
C ALA A 187 20.78 4.96 18.09
N ARG A 188 20.72 3.64 17.95
CA ARG A 188 20.01 2.74 18.87
C ARG A 188 20.92 1.60 19.26
N LYS A 189 20.85 1.20 20.53
CA LYS A 189 21.48 0.00 21.05
C LYS A 189 20.43 -0.98 21.50
N PHE A 190 20.69 -2.25 21.34
CA PHE A 190 19.79 -3.33 21.74
C PHE A 190 20.49 -4.28 22.72
N THR A 191 19.72 -4.92 23.61
CA THR A 191 20.22 -5.95 24.49
C THR A 191 20.57 -7.21 23.68
N GLU A 192 21.62 -7.91 24.09
CA GLU A 192 22.11 -9.07 23.35
C GLU A 192 21.12 -10.26 23.39
N LYS A 193 20.53 -10.54 24.54
CA LYS A 193 19.70 -11.73 24.73
C LYS A 193 18.27 -11.56 24.22
N LYS A 194 17.61 -10.49 24.64
CA LYS A 194 16.17 -10.29 24.45
C LYS A 194 15.84 -9.28 23.35
N ASN A 195 16.84 -8.61 22.81
CA ASN A 195 16.66 -7.65 21.74
C ASN A 195 15.79 -6.43 22.10
N HIS A 196 15.75 -6.07 23.37
CA HIS A 196 15.13 -4.83 23.82
C HIS A 196 15.97 -3.62 23.48
N VAL A 197 15.34 -2.46 23.28
CA VAL A 197 16.10 -1.20 23.14
C VAL A 197 16.81 -0.89 24.45
N ALA A 198 18.15 -0.87 24.41
CA ALA A 198 18.99 -0.55 25.56
C ALA A 198 19.39 0.92 25.59
N GLY A 199 19.32 1.63 24.47
CA GLY A 199 19.63 3.05 24.41
C GLY A 199 19.24 3.67 23.07
N VAL A 200 18.92 4.97 23.13
CA VAL A 200 18.67 5.81 21.95
C VAL A 200 19.46 7.09 22.10
N THR A 201 20.30 7.38 21.12
CA THR A 201 21.06 8.64 21.04
C THR A 201 20.45 9.50 19.94
N ASP A 202 20.08 10.72 20.27
CA ASP A 202 19.50 11.67 19.32
C ASP A 202 20.58 12.33 18.43
N THR A 203 20.16 13.23 17.56
CA THR A 203 21.04 13.94 16.61
C THR A 203 21.96 14.96 17.29
N GLU A 204 21.71 15.31 18.54
CA GLU A 204 22.50 16.22 19.35
C GLU A 204 23.49 15.48 20.26
N GLY A 205 23.42 14.14 20.25
CA GLY A 205 24.29 13.27 21.07
C GLY A 205 23.72 12.95 22.46
N ASN A 206 22.50 13.42 22.79
CA ASN A 206 21.87 13.05 24.04
C ASN A 206 21.41 11.60 23.99
N THR A 207 21.73 10.84 25.06
CA THR A 207 21.38 9.42 25.11
C THR A 207 20.39 9.15 26.22
N VAL A 208 19.26 8.48 25.85
CA VAL A 208 18.38 7.83 26.81
C VAL A 208 18.74 6.36 26.88
N SER A 209 18.96 5.85 28.08
CA SER A 209 19.33 4.45 28.34
C SER A 209 18.24 3.72 29.08
N TYR A 210 18.05 2.45 28.76
CA TYR A 210 17.02 1.57 29.31
C TYR A 210 17.65 0.33 29.93
N GLU A 211 17.25 -0.01 31.14
CA GLU A 211 17.64 -1.25 31.82
C GLU A 211 16.42 -2.18 31.90
N TRP A 212 16.59 -3.40 31.48
CA TRP A 212 15.52 -4.41 31.44
C TRP A 212 15.81 -5.54 32.42
N ASP A 213 14.76 -6.12 32.97
CA ASP A 213 14.87 -7.41 33.66
C ASP A 213 14.90 -8.54 32.63
N GLU A 214 16.01 -9.27 32.57
CA GLU A 214 16.21 -10.33 31.58
C GLU A 214 15.31 -11.55 31.80
N THR A 215 14.68 -11.68 32.98
CA THR A 215 13.81 -12.81 33.32
C THR A 215 12.35 -12.50 32.99
N THR A 216 11.90 -11.30 33.32
CA THR A 216 10.50 -10.89 33.20
C THR A 216 10.22 -10.03 31.98
N ASP A 217 11.26 -9.57 31.29
CA ASP A 217 11.15 -8.63 30.16
C ASP A 217 10.56 -7.25 30.56
N LEU A 218 10.59 -6.91 31.84
CA LEU A 218 10.04 -5.66 32.35
C LEU A 218 11.13 -4.58 32.41
N LEU A 219 10.76 -3.32 32.15
CA LEU A 219 11.67 -2.18 32.21
C LEU A 219 12.00 -1.87 33.68
N LYS A 220 13.24 -2.02 34.07
CA LYS A 220 13.75 -1.67 35.42
C LYS A 220 13.97 -0.20 35.62
N SER A 221 14.57 0.45 34.63
CA SER A 221 14.84 1.88 34.71
C SER A 221 15.09 2.52 33.36
N LEU A 222 14.89 3.84 33.35
CA LEU A 222 15.22 4.74 32.25
C LEU A 222 16.16 5.81 32.81
N THR A 223 17.21 6.14 32.07
CA THR A 223 18.10 7.28 32.37
C THR A 223 18.15 8.22 31.19
N ASP A 224 17.84 9.50 31.39
CA ASP A 224 17.85 10.51 30.33
C ASP A 224 19.28 11.00 30.01
N GLY A 225 19.41 11.82 28.97
CA GLY A 225 20.69 12.38 28.54
C GLY A 225 21.35 13.33 29.56
N ARG A 226 20.66 13.75 30.62
CA ARG A 226 21.17 14.55 31.74
C ARG A 226 21.51 13.70 32.94
N GLY A 227 21.35 12.39 32.89
CA GLY A 227 21.63 11.45 33.97
C GLY A 227 20.49 11.31 34.99
N ASN A 228 19.30 11.85 34.72
CA ASN A 228 18.16 11.62 35.61
C ASN A 228 17.64 10.21 35.41
N LYS A 229 17.52 9.47 36.52
CA LYS A 229 17.08 8.07 36.50
C LYS A 229 15.69 7.93 37.07
N ILE A 230 14.82 7.29 36.34
CA ILE A 230 13.49 6.81 36.77
C ILE A 230 13.59 5.30 36.93
N SER A 231 13.13 4.76 38.05
CA SER A 231 13.11 3.32 38.33
C SER A 231 11.68 2.82 38.50
N TYR A 232 11.43 1.63 37.99
CA TYR A 232 10.13 0.98 38.01
C TYR A 232 10.17 -0.27 38.87
N ARG A 233 9.14 -0.53 39.67
CA ARG A 233 8.94 -1.77 40.42
C ARG A 233 7.63 -2.39 40.04
N TYR A 234 7.62 -3.71 40.11
CA TYR A 234 6.44 -4.50 39.73
C TYR A 234 6.10 -5.46 40.85
N ASP A 235 4.84 -5.82 40.98
CA ASP A 235 4.38 -6.86 41.89
C ASP A 235 4.60 -8.27 41.35
N ALA A 236 4.23 -9.29 42.12
CA ALA A 236 4.37 -10.69 41.71
C ALA A 236 3.53 -11.06 40.45
N ALA A 237 2.50 -10.28 40.16
CA ALA A 237 1.68 -10.42 38.96
C ALA A 237 2.19 -9.55 37.78
N GLN A 238 3.41 -9.01 37.90
CA GLN A 238 4.07 -8.15 36.90
C GLN A 238 3.32 -6.84 36.62
N ARG A 239 2.49 -6.37 37.54
CA ARG A 239 1.83 -5.07 37.45
C ARG A 239 2.73 -4.00 38.08
N LEU A 240 2.77 -2.78 37.48
CA LEU A 240 3.53 -1.67 38.03
C LEU A 240 3.06 -1.37 39.46
N SER A 241 3.98 -1.43 40.43
CA SER A 241 3.69 -1.19 41.84
C SER A 241 4.30 0.10 42.37
N ALA A 242 5.39 0.58 41.77
CA ALA A 242 5.95 1.87 42.13
C ALA A 242 6.80 2.46 41.01
N VAL A 243 6.85 3.79 40.96
CA VAL A 243 7.80 4.60 40.15
C VAL A 243 8.58 5.50 41.08
N SER A 244 9.90 5.46 40.97
CA SER A 244 10.80 6.26 41.81
C SER A 244 11.72 7.10 40.94
N GLN A 245 11.90 8.35 41.33
CA GLN A 245 12.80 9.29 40.66
C GLN A 245 13.67 10.04 41.70
N LYS A 246 14.95 10.22 41.41
CA LYS A 246 15.78 11.14 42.17
C LYS A 246 15.54 12.57 41.70
N VAL A 247 15.27 13.46 42.64
CA VAL A 247 15.10 14.89 42.39
C VAL A 247 16.04 15.69 43.28
N THR A 248 16.57 16.78 42.78
CA THR A 248 17.40 17.71 43.60
C THR A 248 16.49 18.78 44.17
N ILE A 249 16.40 18.88 45.48
CA ILE A 249 15.66 19.90 46.21
C ILE A 249 16.68 20.70 47.05
N GLY A 250 16.95 21.94 46.65
CA GLY A 250 18.07 22.70 47.16
C GLY A 250 19.40 22.03 46.81
N ASN A 251 20.24 21.78 47.81
CA ASN A 251 21.55 21.09 47.65
C ASN A 251 21.47 19.58 47.93
N ALA A 252 20.29 19.02 48.17
CA ALA A 252 20.13 17.62 48.55
C ALA A 252 19.39 16.82 47.46
N GLN A 253 19.89 15.61 47.17
CA GLN A 253 19.18 14.65 46.36
C GLN A 253 18.17 13.88 47.19
N LYS A 254 16.93 13.87 46.79
CA LYS A 254 15.83 13.09 47.38
C LYS A 254 15.24 12.11 46.37
N THR A 255 14.85 10.95 46.86
CA THR A 255 14.07 10.01 46.03
C THR A 255 12.57 10.25 46.29
N VAL A 256 11.83 10.56 45.27
CA VAL A 256 10.37 10.62 45.30
C VAL A 256 9.84 9.31 44.71
N THR A 257 8.90 8.68 45.43
CA THR A 257 8.29 7.42 44.99
C THR A 257 6.76 7.56 45.00
N ASN A 258 6.15 7.22 43.88
CA ASN A 258 4.71 7.02 43.77
C ASN A 258 4.43 5.52 43.80
N ALA A 259 3.62 5.05 44.73
CA ALA A 259 3.17 3.67 44.82
C ALA A 259 1.75 3.54 44.27
N TYR A 260 1.45 2.39 43.66
CA TYR A 260 0.17 2.08 43.03
C TYR A 260 -0.42 0.80 43.58
#